data_2cd8908902bb88f9ecd36a6cfcaf7d45
#
_entry.id   2cd8908902bb88f9ecd36a6cfcaf7d45
#
_cell.length_a   1.000
_cell.length_b   1.000
_cell.length_c   1.000
_cell.angle_alpha   90.00
_cell.angle_beta   90.00
_cell.angle_gamma   90.00
#
_symmetry.space_group_name_H-M   'P 1'
#
loop_
_entity.id
_entity.type
_entity.pdbx_description
1 polymer ?
#
loop_
_entity_poly.entity_id
_entity_poly.type
_entity_poly.pdbx_seq_one_letter_code
_entity_poly.pdbx_strand_id
1 'polypeptide(L)'
;AQLDAVRAQVETMAKSGLRVLGVARGRWQAPGAEPTAPIWPTSQHDFDFEFLGLLALADPPRPEVPAALAQCRRAGVRVVMMTGDHPATARAIAQQVGLSARPEVLTGAELEALDDAALTARLRHVDLCARLTPAHKLRLVQLLRASGEVVAMTGDGVNDAPALKAADVGIAMGERGTDVAREAAALVLL
;
A
#
# COMPACT_ATOMS: atom_id res chain seq x y z
N ALA A 1 21.63 -16.40 8.74
CA ALA A 1 22.48 -16.29 7.54
C ALA A 1 21.68 -16.29 6.23
N GLN A 2 20.92 -17.37 5.90
CA GLN A 2 20.19 -17.42 4.61
C GLN A 2 19.02 -16.42 4.57
N LEU A 3 18.23 -16.32 5.62
CA LEU A 3 17.11 -15.37 5.72
C LEU A 3 17.60 -13.91 5.63
N ASP A 4 18.73 -13.59 6.21
CA ASP A 4 19.29 -12.24 6.18
C ASP A 4 19.78 -11.86 4.78
N ALA A 5 20.34 -12.82 4.04
CA ALA A 5 20.72 -12.63 2.64
C ALA A 5 19.48 -12.35 1.76
N VAL A 6 18.40 -13.11 1.94
CA VAL A 6 17.14 -12.88 1.23
C VAL A 6 16.54 -11.50 1.57
N ARG A 7 16.54 -11.12 2.85
CA ARG A 7 16.08 -9.78 3.28
C ARG A 7 16.90 -8.66 2.64
N ALA A 8 18.21 -8.80 2.59
CA ALA A 8 19.09 -7.82 1.95
C ALA A 8 18.81 -7.70 0.43
N GLN A 9 18.54 -8.81 -0.25
CA GLN A 9 18.14 -8.80 -1.65
C GLN A 9 16.79 -8.10 -1.86
N VAL A 10 15.79 -8.41 -1.04
CA VAL A 10 14.48 -7.75 -1.07
C VAL A 10 14.64 -6.24 -0.90
N GLU A 11 15.44 -5.80 0.09
CA GLU A 11 15.69 -4.38 0.34
C GLU A 11 16.37 -3.70 -0.85
N THR A 12 17.34 -4.37 -1.47
CA THR A 12 18.05 -3.85 -2.67
C THR A 12 17.10 -3.66 -3.84
N MET A 13 16.27 -4.67 -4.14
CA MET A 13 15.28 -4.61 -5.23
C MET A 13 14.20 -3.56 -4.93
N ALA A 14 13.74 -3.47 -3.68
CA ALA A 14 12.74 -2.49 -3.26
C ALA A 14 13.25 -1.04 -3.37
N LYS A 15 14.53 -0.78 -3.09
CA LYS A 15 15.18 0.53 -3.30
C LYS A 15 15.20 0.97 -4.77
N SER A 16 15.10 0.02 -5.70
CA SER A 16 14.95 0.31 -7.12
C SER A 16 13.48 0.53 -7.55
N GLY A 17 12.55 0.59 -6.60
CA GLY A 17 11.12 0.80 -6.88
C GLY A 17 10.38 -0.50 -7.27
N LEU A 18 11.01 -1.67 -7.14
CA LEU A 18 10.40 -2.93 -7.52
C LEU A 18 9.50 -3.48 -6.38
N ARG A 19 8.38 -4.06 -6.76
CA ARG A 19 7.55 -4.87 -5.87
C ARG A 19 8.11 -6.29 -5.85
N VAL A 20 8.53 -6.76 -4.67
CA VAL A 20 9.20 -8.05 -4.52
C VAL A 20 8.28 -9.06 -3.87
N LEU A 21 8.17 -10.24 -4.48
CA LEU A 21 7.41 -11.38 -3.99
C LEU A 21 8.36 -12.55 -3.75
N GLY A 22 8.18 -13.26 -2.63
CA GLY A 22 8.81 -14.55 -2.40
C GLY A 22 8.03 -15.65 -3.13
N VAL A 23 8.74 -16.56 -3.79
CA VAL A 23 8.18 -17.74 -4.46
C VAL A 23 8.65 -18.98 -3.75
N ALA A 24 7.71 -19.85 -3.40
CA ALA A 24 7.98 -21.12 -2.75
C ALA A 24 7.15 -22.24 -3.39
N ARG A 25 7.69 -23.45 -3.37
CA ARG A 25 6.96 -24.65 -3.72
C ARG A 25 6.42 -25.30 -2.45
N GLY A 26 5.09 -25.46 -2.36
CA GLY A 26 4.45 -26.22 -1.29
C GLY A 26 4.43 -27.70 -1.62
N ARG A 27 4.77 -28.55 -0.65
CA ARG A 27 4.55 -30.00 -0.70
C ARG A 27 3.61 -30.35 0.43
N TRP A 28 2.61 -31.17 0.12
CA TRP A 28 1.70 -31.70 1.11
C TRP A 28 1.69 -33.22 1.03
N GLN A 29 1.80 -33.86 2.19
CA GLN A 29 1.66 -35.31 2.32
C GLN A 29 0.37 -35.58 3.06
N ALA A 30 -0.60 -36.17 2.36
CA ALA A 30 -1.86 -36.56 2.97
C ALA A 30 -1.63 -37.62 4.06
N PRO A 31 -2.08 -37.44 5.29
CA PRO A 31 -1.99 -38.46 6.31
C PRO A 31 -2.88 -39.66 5.94
N GLY A 32 -2.30 -40.83 5.71
CA GLY A 32 -3.01 -42.10 5.58
C GLY A 32 -3.93 -42.24 4.37
N ALA A 33 -3.57 -41.68 3.21
CA ALA A 33 -4.44 -41.65 2.05
C ALA A 33 -4.64 -43.00 1.37
N GLU A 34 -5.83 -43.55 1.48
CA GLU A 34 -6.48 -44.34 0.42
C GLU A 34 -6.85 -43.37 -0.73
N PRO A 35 -6.71 -43.79 -2.01
CA PRO A 35 -6.73 -42.88 -3.17
C PRO A 35 -8.11 -42.35 -3.60
N THR A 36 -9.11 -42.30 -2.76
CA THR A 36 -10.49 -42.03 -3.18
C THR A 36 -10.93 -40.57 -3.15
N ALA A 37 -10.27 -39.66 -2.44
CA ALA A 37 -10.40 -38.22 -2.65
C ALA A 37 -9.26 -37.49 -1.90
N PRO A 38 -8.52 -36.54 -2.52
CA PRO A 38 -7.52 -35.76 -1.83
C PRO A 38 -8.23 -34.82 -0.84
N ILE A 39 -8.03 -35.08 0.46
CA ILE A 39 -8.42 -34.13 1.51
C ILE A 39 -7.39 -33.03 1.51
N TRP A 40 -7.72 -31.87 0.94
CA TRP A 40 -6.84 -30.72 0.91
C TRP A 40 -6.67 -30.13 2.32
N PRO A 41 -5.47 -29.68 2.68
CA PRO A 41 -5.24 -29.03 3.97
C PRO A 41 -6.05 -27.72 4.07
N THR A 42 -6.53 -27.45 5.26
CA THR A 42 -7.32 -26.24 5.55
C THR A 42 -6.43 -25.04 5.93
N SER A 43 -5.18 -25.30 6.24
CA SER A 43 -4.20 -24.28 6.62
C SER A 43 -2.99 -24.30 5.69
N GLN A 44 -2.47 -23.12 5.36
CA GLN A 44 -1.21 -22.98 4.64
C GLN A 44 -0.02 -23.55 5.46
N HIS A 45 -0.14 -23.64 6.78
CA HIS A 45 0.91 -24.18 7.65
C HIS A 45 1.04 -25.71 7.60
N ASP A 46 0.10 -26.37 6.94
CA ASP A 46 0.13 -27.84 6.75
C ASP A 46 1.00 -28.25 5.55
N PHE A 47 1.54 -27.30 4.81
CA PHE A 47 2.46 -27.54 3.71
C PHE A 47 3.91 -27.37 4.13
N ASP A 48 4.76 -28.27 3.62
CA ASP A 48 6.21 -28.07 3.64
C ASP A 48 6.60 -27.12 2.48
N PHE A 49 7.14 -25.96 2.81
CA PHE A 49 7.55 -24.95 1.83
C PHE A 49 9.04 -25.01 1.53
N GLU A 50 9.36 -25.14 0.26
CA GLU A 50 10.71 -24.96 -0.28
C GLU A 50 10.81 -23.59 -0.96
N PHE A 51 11.64 -22.68 -0.40
CA PHE A 51 11.86 -21.37 -1.02
C PHE A 51 12.60 -21.53 -2.35
N LEU A 52 12.02 -21.00 -3.43
CA LEU A 52 12.57 -21.08 -4.79
C LEU A 52 13.33 -19.81 -5.18
N GLY A 53 12.90 -18.65 -4.68
CA GLY A 53 13.54 -17.39 -5.04
C GLY A 53 12.64 -16.18 -4.87
N LEU A 54 13.08 -15.06 -5.44
CA LEU A 54 12.37 -13.79 -5.46
C LEU A 54 11.92 -13.45 -6.88
N LEU A 55 10.71 -12.93 -7.00
CA LEU A 55 10.19 -12.32 -8.21
C LEU A 55 10.06 -10.82 -7.99
N ALA A 56 10.69 -10.02 -8.84
CA ALA A 56 10.60 -8.57 -8.79
C ALA A 56 9.75 -8.05 -9.95
N LEU A 57 8.74 -7.26 -9.63
CA LEU A 57 7.80 -6.68 -10.58
C LEU A 57 8.04 -5.16 -10.64
N ALA A 58 8.15 -4.63 -11.87
CA ALA A 58 8.21 -3.20 -12.14
C ALA A 58 6.82 -2.71 -12.55
N ASP A 59 6.34 -1.67 -11.85
CA ASP A 59 5.15 -0.91 -12.26
C ASP A 59 5.55 0.57 -12.30
N PRO A 60 6.02 1.05 -13.46
CA PRO A 60 6.56 2.41 -13.56
C PRO A 60 5.44 3.43 -13.36
N PRO A 61 5.74 4.55 -12.67
CA PRO A 61 4.79 5.66 -12.55
C PRO A 61 4.37 6.17 -13.92
N ARG A 62 3.12 6.61 -14.03
CA ARG A 62 2.62 7.24 -15.26
C ARG A 62 3.38 8.54 -15.53
N PRO A 63 3.72 8.84 -16.81
CA PRO A 63 4.52 10.02 -17.15
C PRO A 63 3.92 11.36 -16.70
N GLU A 64 2.60 11.42 -16.55
CA GLU A 64 1.87 12.64 -16.20
C GLU A 64 1.95 12.97 -14.68
N VAL A 65 2.24 11.98 -13.84
CA VAL A 65 2.19 12.13 -12.38
C VAL A 65 3.11 13.24 -11.85
N PRO A 66 4.38 13.38 -12.29
CA PRO A 66 5.23 14.47 -11.82
C PRO A 66 4.65 15.86 -12.11
N ALA A 67 4.06 16.05 -13.31
CA ALA A 67 3.43 17.32 -13.68
C ALA A 67 2.19 17.61 -12.83
N ALA A 68 1.35 16.61 -12.57
CA ALA A 68 0.18 16.72 -11.72
C ALA A 68 0.56 17.07 -10.26
N LEU A 69 1.58 16.42 -9.68
CA LEU A 69 2.09 16.74 -8.35
C LEU A 69 2.61 18.19 -8.26
N ALA A 70 3.30 18.65 -9.30
CA ALA A 70 3.75 20.04 -9.39
C ALA A 70 2.57 21.03 -9.46
N GLN A 71 1.46 20.66 -10.13
CA GLN A 71 0.23 21.47 -10.15
C GLN A 71 -0.44 21.53 -8.78
N CYS A 72 -0.59 20.39 -8.10
CA CYS A 72 -1.12 20.34 -6.73
C CYS A 72 -0.33 21.25 -5.80
N ARG A 73 1.00 21.18 -5.86
CA ARG A 73 1.89 22.02 -5.03
C ARG A 73 1.71 23.49 -5.32
N ARG A 74 1.60 23.91 -6.60
CA ARG A 74 1.33 25.30 -6.99
C ARG A 74 -0.03 25.81 -6.51
N ALA A 75 -1.01 24.91 -6.44
CA ALA A 75 -2.34 25.20 -5.91
C ALA A 75 -2.42 25.18 -4.37
N GLY A 76 -1.31 24.96 -3.67
CA GLY A 76 -1.29 24.87 -2.21
C GLY A 76 -1.87 23.53 -1.69
N VAL A 77 -2.09 22.56 -2.55
CA VAL A 77 -2.59 21.23 -2.15
C VAL A 77 -1.42 20.34 -1.73
N ARG A 78 -1.46 19.89 -0.50
CA ARG A 78 -0.52 18.90 0.02
C ARG A 78 -0.93 17.50 -0.44
N VAL A 79 0.00 16.74 -0.97
CA VAL A 79 -0.23 15.36 -1.39
C VAL A 79 0.50 14.41 -0.45
N VAL A 80 -0.22 13.41 0.06
CA VAL A 80 0.33 12.31 0.88
C VAL A 80 0.07 11.00 0.16
N MET A 81 1.12 10.22 -0.09
CA MET A 81 0.99 8.90 -0.71
C MET A 81 0.68 7.85 0.36
N MET A 82 -0.38 7.07 0.16
CA MET A 82 -0.80 5.98 1.05
C MET A 82 -0.79 4.65 0.30
N THR A 83 0.06 3.69 0.74
CA THR A 83 0.21 2.40 0.05
C THR A 83 0.35 1.22 1.01
N GLY A 84 -0.04 0.03 0.55
CA GLY A 84 0.27 -1.24 1.21
C GLY A 84 1.67 -1.78 0.89
N ASP A 85 2.40 -1.14 -0.03
CA ASP A 85 3.71 -1.60 -0.48
C ASP A 85 4.81 -1.45 0.59
N HIS A 86 5.96 -2.08 0.29
CA HIS A 86 7.14 -2.00 1.13
C HIS A 86 7.66 -0.55 1.22
N PRO A 87 8.11 -0.06 2.40
CA PRO A 87 8.54 1.33 2.57
C PRO A 87 9.66 1.76 1.62
N ALA A 88 10.60 0.87 1.31
CA ALA A 88 11.69 1.18 0.38
C ALA A 88 11.18 1.37 -1.06
N THR A 89 10.27 0.50 -1.53
CA THR A 89 9.61 0.61 -2.83
C THR A 89 8.83 1.91 -2.94
N ALA A 90 7.98 2.17 -1.93
CA ALA A 90 7.16 3.38 -1.88
C ALA A 90 8.00 4.66 -1.84
N ARG A 91 9.11 4.67 -1.11
CA ARG A 91 10.06 5.79 -1.06
C ARG A 91 10.71 6.03 -2.42
N ALA A 92 11.16 4.98 -3.10
CA ALA A 92 11.74 5.10 -4.43
C ALA A 92 10.74 5.69 -5.44
N ILE A 93 9.50 5.22 -5.43
CA ILE A 93 8.43 5.74 -6.29
C ILE A 93 8.14 7.20 -5.95
N ALA A 94 7.98 7.56 -4.67
CA ALA A 94 7.72 8.93 -4.23
C ALA A 94 8.82 9.91 -4.70
N GLN A 95 10.09 9.47 -4.69
CA GLN A 95 11.21 10.25 -5.23
C GLN A 95 11.16 10.35 -6.76
N GLN A 96 10.89 9.25 -7.46
CA GLN A 96 10.79 9.24 -8.94
C GLN A 96 9.70 10.17 -9.46
N VAL A 97 8.56 10.23 -8.78
CA VAL A 97 7.46 11.12 -9.18
C VAL A 97 7.63 12.55 -8.68
N GLY A 98 8.68 12.85 -7.91
CA GLY A 98 8.92 14.19 -7.37
C GLY A 98 7.95 14.60 -6.25
N LEU A 99 7.38 13.62 -5.52
CA LEU A 99 6.53 13.91 -4.35
C LEU A 99 7.35 14.61 -3.26
N SER A 100 8.52 14.09 -2.95
CA SER A 100 9.50 14.70 -2.04
C SER A 100 10.89 14.17 -2.37
N ALA A 101 11.93 15.01 -2.26
CA ALA A 101 13.32 14.58 -2.44
C ALA A 101 13.79 13.68 -1.29
N ARG A 102 13.21 13.88 -0.09
CA ARG A 102 13.46 13.08 1.12
C ARG A 102 12.15 12.79 1.81
N PRO A 103 11.34 11.85 1.28
CA PRO A 103 10.02 11.57 1.82
C PRO A 103 10.09 11.16 3.30
N GLU A 104 9.33 11.86 4.12
CA GLU A 104 9.11 11.46 5.50
C GLU A 104 8.10 10.30 5.49
N VAL A 105 8.50 9.15 6.01
CA VAL A 105 7.73 7.91 5.92
C VAL A 105 7.12 7.56 7.28
N LEU A 106 5.85 7.15 7.26
CA LEU A 106 5.14 6.53 8.37
C LEU A 106 4.73 5.13 7.96
N THR A 107 5.08 4.12 8.74
CA THR A 107 4.67 2.74 8.50
C THR A 107 3.40 2.38 9.25
N GLY A 108 2.67 1.34 8.78
CA GLY A 108 1.48 0.85 9.48
C GLY A 108 1.77 0.44 10.93
N ALA A 109 2.92 -0.18 11.20
CA ALA A 109 3.33 -0.55 12.56
C ALA A 109 3.58 0.67 13.47
N GLU A 110 4.22 1.72 12.95
CA GLU A 110 4.38 2.98 13.69
C GLU A 110 3.03 3.68 13.93
N LEU A 111 2.13 3.62 12.95
CA LEU A 111 0.78 4.17 13.05
C LEU A 111 -0.04 3.47 14.15
N GLU A 112 0.07 2.14 14.27
CA GLU A 112 -0.60 1.36 15.32
C GLU A 112 -0.07 1.68 16.72
N ALA A 113 1.23 2.00 16.83
CA ALA A 113 1.87 2.30 18.10
C ALA A 113 1.55 3.73 18.63
N LEU A 114 1.00 4.62 17.80
CA LEU A 114 0.70 6.00 18.17
C LEU A 114 -0.79 6.18 18.53
N ASP A 115 -1.05 6.98 19.55
CA ASP A 115 -2.38 7.51 19.82
C ASP A 115 -2.77 8.57 18.77
N ASP A 116 -4.02 9.00 18.76
CA ASP A 116 -4.54 9.93 17.76
C ASP A 116 -3.90 11.31 17.83
N ALA A 117 -3.52 11.79 19.03
CA ALA A 117 -2.88 13.08 19.19
C ALA A 117 -1.46 13.09 18.64
N ALA A 118 -0.66 12.07 18.99
CA ALA A 118 0.70 11.89 18.48
C ALA A 118 0.69 11.63 16.96
N LEU A 119 -0.24 10.82 16.47
CA LEU A 119 -0.40 10.54 15.05
C LEU A 119 -0.76 11.81 14.26
N THR A 120 -1.69 12.61 14.76
CA THR A 120 -2.06 13.89 14.15
C THR A 120 -0.89 14.84 14.06
N ALA A 121 -0.09 14.97 15.13
CA ALA A 121 1.13 15.78 15.13
C ALA A 121 2.14 15.26 14.09
N ARG A 122 2.33 13.94 14.00
CA ARG A 122 3.24 13.29 13.06
C ARG A 122 2.80 13.50 11.61
N LEU A 123 1.50 13.42 11.32
CA LEU A 123 0.92 13.57 9.98
C LEU A 123 1.20 14.92 9.32
N ARG A 124 1.49 15.97 10.10
CA ARG A 124 1.83 17.29 9.55
C ARG A 124 3.09 17.27 8.67
N HIS A 125 3.99 16.32 8.90
CA HIS A 125 5.29 16.24 8.25
C HIS A 125 5.46 15.02 7.36
N VAL A 126 4.48 14.09 7.36
CA VAL A 126 4.56 12.84 6.60
C VAL A 126 4.18 13.06 5.14
N ASP A 127 5.02 12.62 4.22
CA ASP A 127 4.76 12.63 2.77
C ASP A 127 4.23 11.29 2.28
N LEU A 128 4.57 10.20 2.98
CA LEU A 128 4.37 8.84 2.55
C LEU A 128 3.98 7.94 3.71
N CYS A 129 2.87 7.21 3.57
CA CYS A 129 2.47 6.15 4.47
C CYS A 129 2.56 4.79 3.76
N ALA A 130 3.31 3.83 4.34
CA ALA A 130 3.62 2.54 3.75
C ALA A 130 3.18 1.36 4.63
N ARG A 131 2.97 0.18 4.04
CA ARG A 131 2.46 -1.01 4.75
C ARG A 131 1.13 -0.76 5.45
N LEU A 132 0.26 0.02 4.80
CA LEU A 132 -1.05 0.33 5.34
C LEU A 132 -2.07 -0.78 5.06
N THR A 133 -2.92 -1.01 6.03
CA THR A 133 -4.18 -1.76 5.89
C THR A 133 -5.33 -0.79 5.50
N PRO A 134 -6.49 -1.29 5.05
CA PRO A 134 -7.67 -0.45 4.82
C PRO A 134 -8.10 0.35 6.06
N ALA A 135 -8.02 -0.25 7.25
CA ALA A 135 -8.35 0.41 8.51
C ALA A 135 -7.39 1.59 8.81
N HIS A 136 -6.10 1.43 8.48
CA HIS A 136 -5.11 2.51 8.62
C HIS A 136 -5.46 3.70 7.70
N LYS A 137 -5.80 3.44 6.43
CA LYS A 137 -6.20 4.50 5.49
C LYS A 137 -7.41 5.28 5.98
N LEU A 138 -8.42 4.56 6.48
CA LEU A 138 -9.61 5.17 7.07
C LEU A 138 -9.26 6.06 8.27
N ARG A 139 -8.46 5.53 9.22
CA ARG A 139 -8.04 6.28 10.41
C ARG A 139 -7.28 7.56 10.05
N LEU A 140 -6.37 7.49 9.06
CA LEU A 140 -5.61 8.65 8.58
C LEU A 140 -6.53 9.74 8.00
N VAL A 141 -7.48 9.38 7.15
CA VAL A 141 -8.46 10.30 6.57
C VAL A 141 -9.29 10.97 7.67
N GLN A 142 -9.79 10.19 8.63
CA GLN A 142 -10.58 10.70 9.75
C GLN A 142 -9.80 11.70 10.61
N LEU A 143 -8.53 11.40 10.91
CA LEU A 143 -7.68 12.30 11.71
C LEU A 143 -7.33 13.59 10.98
N LEU A 144 -7.04 13.53 9.67
CA LEU A 144 -6.80 14.73 8.87
C LEU A 144 -8.04 15.63 8.85
N ARG A 145 -9.24 15.06 8.65
CA ARG A 145 -10.50 15.81 8.71
C ARG A 145 -10.76 16.40 10.11
N ALA A 146 -10.56 15.61 11.15
CA ALA A 146 -10.70 16.08 12.53
C ALA A 146 -9.73 17.21 12.88
N SER A 147 -8.60 17.29 12.17
CA SER A 147 -7.63 18.39 12.30
C SER A 147 -8.02 19.67 11.55
N GLY A 148 -9.18 19.67 10.86
CA GLY A 148 -9.67 20.81 10.07
C GLY A 148 -9.17 20.86 8.64
N GLU A 149 -8.48 19.81 8.16
CA GLU A 149 -8.07 19.70 6.76
C GLU A 149 -9.24 19.29 5.87
N VAL A 150 -9.32 19.85 4.66
CA VAL A 150 -10.22 19.36 3.61
C VAL A 150 -9.51 18.25 2.85
N VAL A 151 -10.02 17.03 2.97
CA VAL A 151 -9.37 15.82 2.47
C VAL A 151 -10.01 15.33 1.20
N ALA A 152 -9.23 15.31 0.11
CA ALA A 152 -9.55 14.54 -1.09
C ALA A 152 -8.80 13.19 -1.03
N MET A 153 -9.50 12.08 -1.18
CA MET A 153 -8.94 10.73 -1.22
C MET A 153 -9.12 10.13 -2.61
N THR A 154 -8.04 9.65 -3.22
CA THR A 154 -8.11 8.90 -4.48
C THR A 154 -7.83 7.43 -4.22
N GLY A 155 -8.56 6.54 -4.89
CA GLY A 155 -8.37 5.10 -4.79
C GLY A 155 -9.08 4.35 -5.91
N ASP A 156 -8.65 3.12 -6.17
CA ASP A 156 -9.20 2.26 -7.22
C ASP A 156 -9.63 0.88 -6.71
N GLY A 157 -9.23 0.52 -5.51
CA GLY A 157 -9.47 -0.80 -4.92
C GLY A 157 -10.59 -0.86 -3.89
N VAL A 158 -11.11 -2.07 -3.67
CA VAL A 158 -12.07 -2.37 -2.59
C VAL A 158 -11.53 -1.92 -1.22
N ASN A 159 -10.22 -2.03 -1.04
CA ASN A 159 -9.53 -1.65 0.20
C ASN A 159 -9.55 -0.15 0.48
N ASP A 160 -9.82 0.68 -0.51
CA ASP A 160 -9.87 2.14 -0.39
C ASP A 160 -11.27 2.67 -0.10
N ALA A 161 -12.31 1.87 -0.37
CA ALA A 161 -13.70 2.30 -0.27
C ALA A 161 -14.09 2.93 1.08
N PRO A 162 -13.69 2.39 2.26
CA PRO A 162 -13.99 3.04 3.53
C PRO A 162 -13.35 4.43 3.67
N ALA A 163 -12.10 4.59 3.19
CA ALA A 163 -11.39 5.87 3.22
C ALA A 163 -11.94 6.87 2.19
N LEU A 164 -12.32 6.40 0.98
CA LEU A 164 -13.00 7.21 -0.03
C LEU A 164 -14.31 7.79 0.49
N LYS A 165 -15.12 6.96 1.16
CA LYS A 165 -16.39 7.38 1.75
C LYS A 165 -16.22 8.34 2.92
N ALA A 166 -15.13 8.21 3.68
CA ALA A 166 -14.86 9.04 4.85
C ALA A 166 -14.24 10.40 4.49
N ALA A 167 -13.66 10.56 3.31
CA ALA A 167 -13.07 11.81 2.84
C ALA A 167 -14.14 12.86 2.53
N ASP A 168 -13.74 14.15 2.48
CA ASP A 168 -14.63 15.22 2.03
C ASP A 168 -14.90 15.11 0.52
N VAL A 169 -13.89 14.64 -0.24
CA VAL A 169 -14.02 14.32 -1.66
C VAL A 169 -13.37 12.97 -1.95
N GLY A 170 -14.17 11.90 -2.01
CA GLY A 170 -13.73 10.59 -2.50
C GLY A 170 -13.69 10.57 -4.02
N ILE A 171 -12.58 10.14 -4.61
CA ILE A 171 -12.36 10.11 -6.06
C ILE A 171 -11.97 8.70 -6.47
N ALA A 172 -12.76 8.04 -7.31
CA ALA A 172 -12.46 6.74 -7.87
C ALA A 172 -12.10 6.80 -9.36
N MET A 173 -11.30 5.83 -9.81
CA MET A 173 -10.96 5.67 -11.23
C MET A 173 -12.08 4.89 -11.93
N GLY A 174 -12.60 5.40 -13.05
CA GLY A 174 -13.69 4.79 -13.79
C GLY A 174 -13.30 3.48 -14.48
N GLU A 175 -12.27 3.52 -15.32
CA GLU A 175 -11.87 2.35 -16.11
C GLU A 175 -11.17 1.25 -15.30
N ARG A 176 -10.37 1.63 -14.28
CA ARG A 176 -9.55 0.72 -13.48
C ARG A 176 -10.07 0.53 -12.06
N GLY A 177 -11.01 1.36 -11.63
CA GLY A 177 -11.60 1.27 -10.30
C GLY A 177 -12.58 0.09 -10.19
N THR A 178 -12.58 -0.55 -9.03
CA THR A 178 -13.59 -1.56 -8.70
C THR A 178 -14.97 -0.91 -8.53
N ASP A 179 -16.05 -1.68 -8.73
CA ASP A 179 -17.42 -1.20 -8.51
C ASP A 179 -17.60 -0.65 -7.09
N VAL A 180 -17.02 -1.33 -6.10
CA VAL A 180 -17.08 -0.91 -4.70
C VAL A 180 -16.40 0.44 -4.48
N ALA A 181 -15.25 0.70 -5.12
CA ALA A 181 -14.59 2.01 -5.03
C ALA A 181 -15.41 3.11 -5.72
N ARG A 182 -16.00 2.81 -6.89
CA ARG A 182 -16.87 3.75 -7.62
C ARG A 182 -18.13 4.11 -6.84
N GLU A 183 -18.78 3.14 -6.19
CA GLU A 183 -19.96 3.37 -5.35
C GLU A 183 -19.66 4.16 -4.08
N ALA A 184 -18.44 4.00 -3.52
CA ALA A 184 -18.02 4.71 -2.31
C ALA A 184 -17.57 6.16 -2.60
N ALA A 185 -17.22 6.49 -3.83
CA ALA A 185 -16.64 7.77 -4.21
C ALA A 185 -17.73 8.82 -4.55
N ALA A 186 -17.43 10.09 -4.24
CA ALA A 186 -18.27 11.22 -4.64
C ALA A 186 -18.04 11.62 -6.10
N LEU A 187 -16.86 11.31 -6.65
CA LEU A 187 -16.45 11.63 -8.02
C LEU A 187 -15.82 10.38 -8.66
N VAL A 188 -16.21 10.12 -9.91
CA VAL A 188 -15.60 9.06 -10.73
C VAL A 188 -14.94 9.70 -11.95
N LEU A 189 -13.64 9.50 -12.11
CA LEU A 189 -12.88 9.97 -13.28
C LEU A 189 -12.98 8.91 -14.39
N LEU A 190 -13.53 9.28 -15.55
CA LEU A 190 -13.70 8.43 -16.73
C LEU A 190 -12.45 8.40 -17.59
#